data_3c2b0201a3258ee68d10f82890d55ead
#
_entry.id   3c2b0201a3258ee68d10f82890d55ead
#
_cell.length_a   1.000
_cell.length_b   1.000
_cell.length_c   1.000
_cell.angle_alpha   90.00
_cell.angle_beta   90.00
_cell.angle_gamma   90.00
#
_symmetry.space_group_name_H-M   'P 1'
#
loop_
_entity.id
_entity.type
_entity.pdbx_description
1 polymer ?
#
loop_
_entity_poly.entity_id
_entity_poly.type
_entity_poly.pdbx_seq_one_letter_code
_entity_poly.pdbx_strand_id
1 'polypeptide(L)'
;MKINTKMIIGGGFLSVIPVVVSGIFLANIAINESRVALEEDAKQSLIAIRDITATEITNYIHTIEKEAASLSENLMVVDAMNEFSTVFSEYASNIPNSESAQQKNSVGNYYRQAFGQHFAELNHNTQIDTAALLGSLDKESIALQYDFISNNDSPLGSKHQLDKPTRASSYANHHKKYHPVFRKYIERFGFYDLFLVDHRTGDIVYSVFKELDYATSLIDGPYANSGIGQAFRKANNADSTDFTGLTDFAPYVPSYNAPASFIATPIYDKNTKVGILILQMPIDNINAVMTHNQDWKNSGLGDSGESYLVGADFTMRS
;
A
#
# COMPACT_ATOMS: atom_id res chain seq x y z
N MET A 1 64.36 52.68 28.92
CA MET A 1 63.63 51.64 29.70
C MET A 1 64.61 51.04 30.68
N LYS A 2 64.32 51.11 32.00
CA LYS A 2 65.20 50.60 33.06
C LYS A 2 65.31 49.05 32.95
N ILE A 3 66.51 48.49 33.31
CA ILE A 3 66.78 47.03 33.23
C ILE A 3 65.71 46.18 33.90
N ASN A 4 65.23 46.63 35.06
CA ASN A 4 64.16 45.97 35.82
C ASN A 4 62.86 45.83 35.00
N THR A 5 62.46 46.82 34.17
CA THR A 5 61.29 46.78 33.35
C THR A 5 61.42 45.76 32.20
N LYS A 6 62.65 45.64 31.65
CA LYS A 6 62.90 44.62 30.59
C LYS A 6 62.89 43.20 31.17
N MET A 7 63.38 42.98 32.37
CA MET A 7 63.38 41.69 33.06
C MET A 7 61.97 41.27 33.46
N ILE A 8 61.09 42.16 33.92
CA ILE A 8 59.71 41.89 34.28
C ILE A 8 58.90 41.57 33.02
N ILE A 9 59.07 42.34 31.95
CA ILE A 9 58.40 42.10 30.69
C ILE A 9 58.89 40.77 30.07
N GLY A 10 60.17 40.50 30.03
CA GLY A 10 60.72 39.26 29.49
C GLY A 10 60.32 38.03 30.29
N GLY A 11 60.34 38.12 31.63
CA GLY A 11 59.84 37.01 32.49
C GLY A 11 58.39 36.77 32.37
N GLY A 12 57.57 37.82 32.23
CA GLY A 12 56.14 37.71 31.96
C GLY A 12 55.83 37.00 30.62
N PHE A 13 56.51 37.39 29.55
CA PHE A 13 56.38 36.73 28.26
C PHE A 13 56.83 35.26 28.30
N LEU A 14 57.89 34.93 28.99
CA LEU A 14 58.40 33.56 29.11
C LEU A 14 57.46 32.62 29.90
N SER A 15 56.68 33.13 30.84
CA SER A 15 55.79 32.35 31.66
C SER A 15 54.36 32.30 31.02
N VAL A 16 53.87 33.38 30.42
CA VAL A 16 52.54 33.48 29.88
C VAL A 16 52.40 32.77 28.52
N ILE A 17 53.37 32.90 27.61
CA ILE A 17 53.31 32.30 26.27
C ILE A 17 53.22 30.78 26.34
N PRO A 18 54.01 30.03 27.10
CA PRO A 18 53.87 28.58 27.19
C PRO A 18 52.47 28.14 27.74
N VAL A 19 51.94 28.86 28.73
CA VAL A 19 50.62 28.56 29.31
C VAL A 19 49.52 28.78 28.28
N VAL A 20 49.57 29.89 27.52
CA VAL A 20 48.58 30.17 26.45
C VAL A 20 48.69 29.14 25.32
N VAL A 21 49.92 28.83 24.87
CA VAL A 21 50.13 27.81 23.82
C VAL A 21 49.65 26.42 24.27
N SER A 22 49.99 26.01 25.50
CA SER A 22 49.51 24.73 26.06
C SER A 22 47.98 24.71 26.21
N GLY A 23 47.39 25.83 26.65
CA GLY A 23 45.93 25.96 26.75
C GLY A 23 45.23 25.84 25.40
N ILE A 24 45.75 26.49 24.36
CA ILE A 24 45.23 26.37 22.99
C ILE A 24 45.38 24.92 22.47
N PHE A 25 46.53 24.29 22.71
CA PHE A 25 46.79 22.93 22.28
C PHE A 25 45.86 21.92 22.97
N LEU A 26 45.69 22.00 24.29
CA LEU A 26 44.75 21.16 25.04
C LEU A 26 43.30 21.41 24.63
N ALA A 27 42.91 22.67 24.39
CA ALA A 27 41.58 23.00 23.91
C ALA A 27 41.30 22.37 22.53
N ASN A 28 42.25 22.40 21.60
CA ASN A 28 42.11 21.77 20.30
C ASN A 28 41.98 20.22 20.40
N ILE A 29 42.76 19.58 21.27
CA ILE A 29 42.65 18.14 21.53
C ILE A 29 41.25 17.85 22.08
N ALA A 30 40.83 18.55 23.13
CA ALA A 30 39.54 18.33 23.75
C ALA A 30 38.34 18.55 22.77
N ILE A 31 38.45 19.58 21.92
CA ILE A 31 37.43 19.83 20.86
C ILE A 31 37.41 18.68 19.86
N ASN A 32 38.55 18.19 19.40
CA ASN A 32 38.61 17.08 18.44
C ASN A 32 38.08 15.77 19.04
N GLU A 33 38.49 15.43 20.28
CA GLU A 33 38.01 14.25 20.98
C GLU A 33 36.49 14.33 21.23
N SER A 34 35.99 15.48 21.68
CA SER A 34 34.55 15.71 21.86
C SER A 34 33.78 15.61 20.55
N ARG A 35 34.33 16.13 19.45
CA ARG A 35 33.69 16.01 18.13
C ARG A 35 33.62 14.56 17.68
N VAL A 36 34.69 13.77 17.79
CA VAL A 36 34.70 12.36 17.42
C VAL A 36 33.71 11.57 18.28
N ALA A 37 33.65 11.83 19.58
CA ALA A 37 32.72 11.19 20.49
C ALA A 37 31.25 11.51 20.13
N LEU A 38 30.94 12.78 19.82
CA LEU A 38 29.59 13.20 19.41
C LEU A 38 29.19 12.61 18.06
N GLU A 39 30.13 12.54 17.11
CA GLU A 39 29.88 11.90 15.81
C GLU A 39 29.58 10.40 15.97
N GLU A 40 30.31 9.69 16.84
CA GLU A 40 30.07 8.26 17.11
C GLU A 40 28.75 8.06 17.86
N ASP A 41 28.41 8.86 18.86
CA ASP A 41 27.14 8.81 19.59
C ASP A 41 25.95 9.05 18.64
N ALA A 42 26.05 10.05 17.76
CA ALA A 42 25.02 10.32 16.76
C ALA A 42 24.83 9.13 15.82
N LYS A 43 25.92 8.53 15.33
CA LYS A 43 25.88 7.35 14.47
C LYS A 43 25.24 6.16 15.17
N GLN A 44 25.61 5.89 16.43
CA GLN A 44 25.02 4.78 17.20
C GLN A 44 23.51 5.01 17.44
N SER A 45 23.11 6.25 17.70
CA SER A 45 21.70 6.62 17.84
C SER A 45 20.91 6.38 16.56
N LEU A 46 21.44 6.78 15.39
CA LEU A 46 20.80 6.55 14.09
C LEU A 46 20.70 5.05 13.76
N ILE A 47 21.72 4.26 14.10
CA ILE A 47 21.70 2.80 13.95
C ILE A 47 20.60 2.20 14.82
N ALA A 48 20.48 2.62 16.07
CA ALA A 48 19.46 2.14 16.98
C ALA A 48 18.03 2.47 16.48
N ILE A 49 17.81 3.70 16.01
CA ILE A 49 16.54 4.14 15.44
C ILE A 49 16.20 3.28 14.22
N ARG A 50 17.13 3.11 13.27
CA ARG A 50 16.97 2.25 12.10
C ARG A 50 16.54 0.83 12.49
N ASP A 51 17.22 0.21 13.45
CA ASP A 51 16.98 -1.19 13.84
C ASP A 51 15.61 -1.34 14.54
N ILE A 52 15.22 -0.36 15.36
CA ILE A 52 13.89 -0.30 15.97
C ILE A 52 12.82 -0.18 14.89
N THR A 53 12.92 0.79 13.99
CA THR A 53 11.97 1.02 12.91
C THR A 53 11.86 -0.19 11.97
N ALA A 54 12.99 -0.82 11.61
CA ALA A 54 13.00 -2.04 10.82
C ALA A 54 12.28 -3.20 11.53
N THR A 55 12.45 -3.34 12.85
CA THR A 55 11.76 -4.33 13.66
C THR A 55 10.24 -4.06 13.70
N GLU A 56 9.83 -2.81 13.88
CA GLU A 56 8.42 -2.41 13.88
C GLU A 56 7.75 -2.70 12.54
N ILE A 57 8.38 -2.36 11.41
CA ILE A 57 7.88 -2.69 10.07
C ILE A 57 7.77 -4.20 9.87
N THR A 58 8.79 -4.96 10.28
CA THR A 58 8.78 -6.42 10.17
C THR A 58 7.63 -7.03 10.97
N ASN A 59 7.43 -6.60 12.20
CA ASN A 59 6.34 -7.05 13.06
C ASN A 59 4.97 -6.67 12.50
N TYR A 60 4.84 -5.48 11.92
CA TYR A 60 3.62 -5.04 11.25
C TYR A 60 3.27 -5.94 10.05
N ILE A 61 4.25 -6.22 9.18
CA ILE A 61 4.06 -7.13 8.04
C ILE A 61 3.64 -8.51 8.51
N HIS A 62 4.33 -9.09 9.51
CA HIS A 62 3.96 -10.40 10.05
C HIS A 62 2.56 -10.43 10.67
N THR A 63 2.11 -9.33 11.27
CA THR A 63 0.74 -9.22 11.79
C THR A 63 -0.27 -9.29 10.65
N ILE A 64 -0.05 -8.54 9.58
CA ILE A 64 -0.92 -8.54 8.40
C ILE A 64 -0.93 -9.92 7.71
N GLU A 65 0.22 -10.59 7.61
CA GLU A 65 0.30 -11.96 7.07
C GLU A 65 -0.59 -12.93 7.84
N LYS A 66 -0.54 -12.88 9.18
CA LYS A 66 -1.38 -13.71 10.05
C LYS A 66 -2.86 -13.34 9.95
N GLU A 67 -3.17 -12.06 9.83
CA GLU A 67 -4.54 -11.59 9.64
C GLU A 67 -5.12 -12.08 8.30
N ALA A 68 -4.35 -11.99 7.21
CA ALA A 68 -4.76 -12.50 5.90
C ALA A 68 -5.00 -14.02 5.93
N ALA A 69 -4.07 -14.78 6.51
CA ALA A 69 -4.20 -16.23 6.66
C ALA A 69 -5.46 -16.59 7.50
N SER A 70 -5.62 -15.96 8.66
CA SER A 70 -6.80 -16.20 9.52
C SER A 70 -8.11 -15.81 8.83
N LEU A 71 -8.11 -14.75 8.03
CA LEU A 71 -9.30 -14.33 7.29
C LEU A 71 -9.65 -15.30 6.16
N SER A 72 -8.66 -15.86 5.45
CA SER A 72 -8.90 -16.84 4.37
C SER A 72 -9.51 -18.16 4.88
N GLU A 73 -9.27 -18.51 6.14
CA GLU A 73 -9.85 -19.68 6.80
C GLU A 73 -11.24 -19.45 7.41
N ASN A 74 -11.69 -18.18 7.44
CA ASN A 74 -12.98 -17.83 8.02
C ASN A 74 -14.11 -18.39 7.14
N LEU A 75 -15.04 -19.14 7.76
CA LEU A 75 -16.17 -19.76 7.05
C LEU A 75 -16.98 -18.76 6.21
N MET A 76 -17.14 -17.53 6.71
CA MET A 76 -17.84 -16.48 5.94
C MET A 76 -17.10 -16.13 4.65
N VAL A 77 -15.75 -16.11 4.66
CA VAL A 77 -14.95 -15.86 3.45
C VAL A 77 -15.02 -17.03 2.48
N VAL A 78 -14.95 -18.27 3.00
CA VAL A 78 -15.10 -19.50 2.21
C VAL A 78 -16.48 -19.55 1.55
N ASP A 79 -17.55 -19.29 2.32
CA ASP A 79 -18.92 -19.26 1.82
C ASP A 79 -19.10 -18.16 0.75
N ALA A 80 -18.60 -16.95 1.03
CA ALA A 80 -18.66 -15.84 0.08
C ALA A 80 -17.92 -16.16 -1.22
N MET A 81 -16.71 -16.76 -1.14
CA MET A 81 -15.95 -17.16 -2.32
C MET A 81 -16.73 -18.15 -3.19
N ASN A 82 -17.28 -19.20 -2.58
CA ASN A 82 -18.07 -20.20 -3.28
C ASN A 82 -19.35 -19.61 -3.90
N GLU A 83 -20.09 -18.77 -3.14
CA GLU A 83 -21.33 -18.15 -3.61
C GLU A 83 -21.07 -17.15 -4.74
N PHE A 84 -20.05 -16.29 -4.64
CA PHE A 84 -19.70 -15.32 -5.69
C PHE A 84 -19.17 -16.00 -6.95
N SER A 85 -18.25 -16.97 -6.85
CA SER A 85 -17.75 -17.70 -8.02
C SER A 85 -18.87 -18.39 -8.80
N THR A 86 -19.87 -18.94 -8.10
CA THR A 86 -21.00 -19.64 -8.75
C THR A 86 -21.86 -18.69 -9.58
N VAL A 87 -22.12 -17.48 -9.11
CA VAL A 87 -23.07 -16.56 -9.76
C VAL A 87 -22.41 -15.49 -10.63
N PHE A 88 -21.08 -15.39 -10.60
CA PHE A 88 -20.32 -14.37 -11.35
C PHE A 88 -20.49 -14.54 -12.86
N SER A 89 -20.20 -15.71 -13.39
CA SER A 89 -20.27 -16.01 -14.82
C SER A 89 -21.70 -15.95 -15.40
N GLU A 90 -22.72 -16.05 -14.54
CA GLU A 90 -24.12 -15.98 -14.95
C GLU A 90 -24.66 -14.54 -14.95
N TYR A 91 -23.92 -13.56 -14.39
CA TYR A 91 -24.45 -12.21 -14.17
C TYR A 91 -24.90 -11.51 -15.44
N ALA A 92 -24.11 -11.62 -16.51
CA ALA A 92 -24.41 -11.01 -17.79
C ALA A 92 -25.29 -11.87 -18.70
N SER A 93 -25.53 -13.15 -18.36
CA SER A 93 -26.17 -14.12 -19.26
C SER A 93 -27.60 -13.74 -19.69
N ASN A 94 -28.33 -13.03 -18.84
CA ASN A 94 -29.69 -12.61 -19.06
C ASN A 94 -29.84 -11.14 -19.49
N ILE A 95 -28.74 -10.45 -19.82
CA ILE A 95 -28.73 -9.03 -20.22
C ILE A 95 -28.92 -8.97 -21.76
N PRO A 96 -29.96 -8.28 -22.25
CA PRO A 96 -30.16 -8.12 -23.70
C PRO A 96 -28.98 -7.34 -24.34
N ASN A 97 -28.65 -7.67 -25.59
CA ASN A 97 -27.56 -6.98 -26.32
C ASN A 97 -27.74 -5.46 -26.42
N SER A 98 -28.99 -4.97 -26.54
CA SER A 98 -29.29 -3.53 -26.55
C SER A 98 -28.92 -2.85 -25.22
N GLU A 99 -29.20 -3.52 -24.11
CA GLU A 99 -28.85 -3.04 -22.77
C GLU A 99 -27.34 -3.13 -22.55
N SER A 100 -26.69 -4.18 -23.00
CA SER A 100 -25.22 -4.35 -22.90
C SER A 100 -24.47 -3.21 -23.60
N ALA A 101 -24.94 -2.74 -24.76
CA ALA A 101 -24.35 -1.58 -25.44
C ALA A 101 -24.50 -0.29 -24.63
N GLN A 102 -25.66 -0.07 -24.00
CA GLN A 102 -25.89 1.06 -23.12
C GLN A 102 -24.99 1.00 -21.88
N GLN A 103 -24.85 -0.17 -21.25
CA GLN A 103 -23.96 -0.39 -20.11
C GLN A 103 -22.50 -0.07 -20.46
N LYS A 104 -22.01 -0.58 -21.60
CA LYS A 104 -20.65 -0.29 -22.08
C LYS A 104 -20.42 1.20 -22.29
N ASN A 105 -21.38 1.92 -22.84
CA ASN A 105 -21.29 3.37 -23.01
C ASN A 105 -21.24 4.10 -21.65
N SER A 106 -22.03 3.68 -20.67
CA SER A 106 -22.05 4.25 -19.32
C SER A 106 -20.72 4.03 -18.61
N VAL A 107 -20.21 2.79 -18.62
CA VAL A 107 -18.88 2.45 -18.05
C VAL A 107 -17.79 3.24 -18.76
N GLY A 108 -17.83 3.33 -20.10
CA GLY A 108 -16.86 4.13 -20.87
C GLY A 108 -16.91 5.62 -20.56
N ASN A 109 -18.08 6.19 -20.26
CA ASN A 109 -18.21 7.56 -19.78
C ASN A 109 -17.58 7.74 -18.39
N TYR A 110 -17.85 6.79 -17.48
CA TYR A 110 -17.21 6.81 -16.16
C TYR A 110 -15.69 6.77 -16.26
N TYR A 111 -15.14 5.87 -17.10
CA TYR A 111 -13.70 5.74 -17.32
C TYR A 111 -13.07 7.04 -17.82
N ARG A 112 -13.73 7.74 -18.79
CA ARG A 112 -13.21 8.99 -19.36
C ARG A 112 -13.41 10.19 -18.46
N GLN A 113 -14.62 10.36 -17.92
CA GLN A 113 -15.01 11.60 -17.24
C GLN A 113 -14.66 11.54 -15.74
N ALA A 114 -15.17 10.56 -15.00
CA ALA A 114 -14.94 10.51 -13.57
C ALA A 114 -13.52 10.06 -13.23
N PHE A 115 -13.13 8.88 -13.70
CA PHE A 115 -11.83 8.30 -13.37
C PHE A 115 -10.69 9.04 -14.11
N GLY A 116 -10.76 9.16 -15.44
CA GLY A 116 -9.67 9.67 -16.26
C GLY A 116 -9.33 11.13 -15.98
N GLN A 117 -10.33 11.98 -15.71
CA GLN A 117 -10.07 13.37 -15.30
C GLN A 117 -9.40 13.43 -13.93
N HIS A 118 -9.91 12.68 -12.96
CA HIS A 118 -9.31 12.64 -11.63
C HIS A 118 -7.91 12.02 -11.64
N PHE A 119 -7.68 11.00 -12.45
CA PHE A 119 -6.35 10.44 -12.68
C PHE A 119 -5.38 11.50 -13.19
N ALA A 120 -5.78 12.29 -14.19
CA ALA A 120 -4.94 13.36 -14.74
C ALA A 120 -4.64 14.46 -13.71
N GLU A 121 -5.63 14.86 -12.89
CA GLU A 121 -5.45 15.83 -11.81
C GLU A 121 -4.37 15.39 -10.82
N LEU A 122 -4.36 14.11 -10.43
CA LEU A 122 -3.40 13.57 -9.47
C LEU A 122 -2.03 13.24 -10.10
N ASN A 123 -1.95 13.09 -11.43
CA ASN A 123 -0.73 12.67 -12.14
C ASN A 123 -0.17 13.75 -13.08
N HIS A 124 -0.14 15.01 -12.66
CA HIS A 124 0.46 16.12 -13.40
C HIS A 124 -0.07 16.27 -14.84
N ASN A 125 -1.38 16.10 -15.03
CA ASN A 125 -2.09 16.07 -16.33
C ASN A 125 -1.67 14.92 -17.26
N THR A 126 -1.04 13.88 -16.74
CA THR A 126 -0.77 12.66 -17.50
C THR A 126 -2.10 11.96 -17.82
N GLN A 127 -2.32 11.65 -19.10
CA GLN A 127 -3.51 10.94 -19.53
C GLN A 127 -3.30 9.42 -19.50
N ILE A 128 -4.36 8.70 -19.16
CA ILE A 128 -4.38 7.24 -19.26
C ILE A 128 -5.24 6.80 -20.44
N ASP A 129 -4.86 5.71 -21.11
CA ASP A 129 -5.65 5.14 -22.20
C ASP A 129 -6.88 4.39 -21.66
N THR A 130 -7.91 5.16 -21.33
CA THR A 130 -9.21 4.63 -20.87
C THR A 130 -9.94 3.80 -21.93
N ALA A 131 -9.62 4.01 -23.24
CA ALA A 131 -10.24 3.23 -24.32
C ALA A 131 -9.64 1.82 -24.38
N ALA A 132 -8.34 1.66 -24.21
CA ALA A 132 -7.70 0.36 -24.10
C ALA A 132 -8.19 -0.41 -22.89
N LEU A 133 -8.30 0.24 -21.72
CA LEU A 133 -8.85 -0.37 -20.50
C LEU A 133 -10.30 -0.84 -20.71
N LEU A 134 -11.17 0.00 -21.28
CA LEU A 134 -12.55 -0.38 -21.60
C LEU A 134 -12.61 -1.51 -22.63
N GLY A 135 -11.70 -1.51 -23.59
CA GLY A 135 -11.61 -2.51 -24.65
C GLY A 135 -11.23 -3.92 -24.14
N SER A 136 -10.56 -4.01 -23.00
CA SER A 136 -10.14 -5.26 -22.37
C SER A 136 -11.23 -5.90 -21.49
N LEU A 137 -12.36 -5.22 -21.24
CA LEU A 137 -13.45 -5.74 -20.41
C LEU A 137 -14.32 -6.71 -21.19
N ASP A 138 -14.62 -7.84 -20.60
CA ASP A 138 -15.63 -8.77 -21.07
C ASP A 138 -17.05 -8.29 -20.72
N LYS A 139 -18.05 -9.11 -21.04
CA LYS A 139 -19.46 -8.75 -20.79
C LYS A 139 -19.84 -8.78 -19.31
N GLU A 140 -19.24 -9.67 -18.54
CA GLU A 140 -19.43 -9.79 -17.10
C GLU A 140 -18.86 -8.58 -16.38
N SER A 141 -17.63 -8.19 -16.72
CA SER A 141 -16.97 -6.98 -16.22
C SER A 141 -17.80 -5.74 -16.50
N ILE A 142 -18.27 -5.57 -17.75
CA ILE A 142 -19.11 -4.43 -18.15
C ILE A 142 -20.39 -4.37 -17.34
N ALA A 143 -21.09 -5.50 -17.19
CA ALA A 143 -22.37 -5.56 -16.48
C ALA A 143 -22.22 -5.27 -14.98
N LEU A 144 -21.21 -5.87 -14.34
CA LEU A 144 -20.92 -5.66 -12.92
C LEU A 144 -20.43 -4.25 -12.65
N GLN A 145 -19.50 -3.73 -13.47
CA GLN A 145 -19.02 -2.35 -13.32
C GLN A 145 -20.10 -1.32 -13.64
N TYR A 146 -21.04 -1.65 -14.55
CA TYR A 146 -22.20 -0.80 -14.75
C TYR A 146 -23.02 -0.69 -13.46
N ASP A 147 -23.46 -1.80 -12.91
CA ASP A 147 -24.40 -1.82 -11.78
C ASP A 147 -23.76 -1.35 -10.46
N PHE A 148 -22.46 -1.60 -10.25
CA PHE A 148 -21.76 -1.28 -8.99
C PHE A 148 -20.89 -0.01 -9.04
N ILE A 149 -20.51 0.47 -10.22
CA ILE A 149 -19.64 1.63 -10.39
C ILE A 149 -20.35 2.77 -11.13
N SER A 150 -20.63 2.60 -12.45
CA SER A 150 -21.10 3.74 -13.26
C SER A 150 -22.56 4.13 -13.02
N ASN A 151 -23.42 3.18 -12.60
CA ASN A 151 -24.83 3.39 -12.23
C ASN A 151 -25.02 3.44 -10.69
N ASN A 152 -23.96 3.64 -9.96
CA ASN A 152 -23.96 3.81 -8.51
C ASN A 152 -23.81 5.31 -8.20
N ASP A 153 -24.80 5.89 -7.52
CA ASP A 153 -24.89 7.32 -7.23
C ASP A 153 -23.87 7.79 -6.16
N SER A 154 -23.19 6.85 -5.47
CA SER A 154 -22.16 7.23 -4.50
C SER A 154 -21.00 7.96 -5.20
N PRO A 155 -20.38 8.96 -4.55
CA PRO A 155 -19.25 9.70 -5.12
C PRO A 155 -18.09 8.81 -5.58
N LEU A 156 -17.23 9.35 -6.44
CA LEU A 156 -15.93 8.76 -6.76
C LEU A 156 -15.15 8.48 -5.47
N GLY A 157 -14.51 7.32 -5.36
CA GLY A 157 -13.84 6.88 -4.13
C GLY A 157 -14.77 6.39 -3.00
N SER A 158 -16.10 6.39 -3.22
CA SER A 158 -17.09 5.95 -2.23
C SER A 158 -18.07 4.91 -2.77
N LYS A 159 -17.74 4.23 -3.86
CA LYS A 159 -18.60 3.22 -4.50
C LYS A 159 -18.90 2.03 -3.57
N HIS A 160 -18.03 1.76 -2.63
CA HIS A 160 -18.19 0.75 -1.58
C HIS A 160 -19.36 1.02 -0.61
N GLN A 161 -20.00 2.19 -0.66
CA GLN A 161 -21.19 2.46 0.17
C GLN A 161 -22.44 1.75 -0.35
N LEU A 162 -22.44 1.23 -1.58
CA LEU A 162 -23.57 0.54 -2.17
C LEU A 162 -23.64 -0.93 -1.69
N ASP A 163 -24.59 -1.24 -0.81
CA ASP A 163 -24.79 -2.61 -0.33
C ASP A 163 -25.47 -3.50 -1.37
N LYS A 164 -26.33 -2.93 -2.22
CA LYS A 164 -27.08 -3.66 -3.25
C LYS A 164 -27.44 -2.75 -4.43
N PRO A 165 -27.14 -3.15 -5.68
CA PRO A 165 -27.56 -2.41 -6.85
C PRO A 165 -29.08 -2.55 -7.09
N THR A 166 -29.62 -1.71 -7.98
CA THR A 166 -31.03 -1.73 -8.34
C THR A 166 -31.42 -3.03 -9.08
N ARG A 167 -30.49 -3.58 -9.88
CA ARG A 167 -30.70 -4.85 -10.58
C ARG A 167 -30.84 -6.01 -9.60
N ALA A 168 -31.96 -6.70 -9.65
CA ALA A 168 -32.19 -7.93 -8.88
C ALA A 168 -31.42 -9.10 -9.52
N SER A 169 -30.54 -9.74 -8.77
CA SER A 169 -29.80 -10.94 -9.17
C SER A 169 -29.37 -11.74 -7.94
N SER A 170 -28.95 -12.98 -8.13
CA SER A 170 -28.35 -13.79 -7.07
C SER A 170 -27.07 -13.12 -6.56
N TYR A 171 -26.24 -12.60 -7.46
CA TYR A 171 -25.04 -11.85 -7.12
C TYR A 171 -25.34 -10.64 -6.20
N ALA A 172 -26.36 -9.84 -6.55
CA ALA A 172 -26.77 -8.69 -5.75
C ALA A 172 -27.26 -9.08 -4.33
N ASN A 173 -27.88 -10.27 -4.20
CA ASN A 173 -28.31 -10.79 -2.90
C ASN A 173 -27.12 -11.25 -2.05
N HIS A 174 -26.14 -11.96 -2.64
CA HIS A 174 -24.89 -12.33 -1.96
C HIS A 174 -24.09 -11.08 -1.57
N HIS A 175 -24.02 -10.08 -2.47
CA HIS A 175 -23.35 -8.80 -2.16
C HIS A 175 -23.98 -8.14 -0.94
N LYS A 176 -25.30 -8.00 -0.89
CA LYS A 176 -26.02 -7.47 0.28
C LYS A 176 -25.72 -8.23 1.58
N LYS A 177 -25.54 -9.56 1.48
CA LYS A 177 -25.25 -10.43 2.64
C LYS A 177 -23.85 -10.18 3.21
N TYR A 178 -22.83 -10.14 2.35
CA TYR A 178 -21.41 -10.14 2.76
C TYR A 178 -20.77 -8.75 2.82
N HIS A 179 -21.14 -7.87 1.88
CA HIS A 179 -20.47 -6.59 1.71
C HIS A 179 -20.41 -5.70 2.96
N PRO A 180 -21.48 -5.54 3.76
CA PRO A 180 -21.43 -4.73 4.97
C PRO A 180 -20.42 -5.24 6.00
N VAL A 181 -20.15 -6.56 6.03
CA VAL A 181 -19.19 -7.17 6.95
C VAL A 181 -17.76 -6.95 6.45
N PHE A 182 -17.50 -7.21 5.16
CA PHE A 182 -16.18 -6.99 4.57
C PHE A 182 -15.78 -5.51 4.59
N ARG A 183 -16.72 -4.61 4.28
CA ARG A 183 -16.49 -3.16 4.39
C ARG A 183 -16.05 -2.77 5.81
N LYS A 184 -16.79 -3.21 6.84
CA LYS A 184 -16.42 -2.95 8.23
C LYS A 184 -15.09 -3.58 8.62
N TYR A 185 -14.75 -4.72 8.03
CA TYR A 185 -13.46 -5.37 8.29
C TYR A 185 -12.32 -4.49 7.80
N ILE A 186 -12.32 -4.09 6.52
CA ILE A 186 -11.25 -3.25 5.97
C ILE A 186 -11.16 -1.88 6.66
N GLU A 187 -12.31 -1.25 6.97
CA GLU A 187 -12.36 0.02 7.71
C GLU A 187 -11.74 -0.12 9.12
N ARG A 188 -11.98 -1.23 9.81
CA ARG A 188 -11.48 -1.47 11.17
C ARG A 188 -10.00 -1.77 11.22
N PHE A 189 -9.50 -2.54 10.26
CA PHE A 189 -8.11 -2.96 10.20
C PHE A 189 -7.24 -2.03 9.34
N GLY A 190 -7.86 -1.07 8.66
CA GLY A 190 -7.18 -0.05 7.87
C GLY A 190 -6.68 -0.55 6.52
N PHE A 191 -7.16 -1.69 6.00
CA PHE A 191 -6.83 -2.12 4.64
C PHE A 191 -7.48 -1.20 3.62
N TYR A 192 -6.79 -0.99 2.48
CA TYR A 192 -7.34 -0.19 1.41
C TYR A 192 -8.47 -0.94 0.68
N ASP A 193 -8.25 -2.19 0.28
CA ASP A 193 -9.30 -3.04 -0.32
C ASP A 193 -9.14 -4.51 0.05
N LEU A 194 -10.20 -5.29 -0.19
CA LEU A 194 -10.28 -6.74 -0.07
C LEU A 194 -10.89 -7.31 -1.34
N PHE A 195 -10.21 -8.29 -1.92
CA PHE A 195 -10.61 -8.98 -3.14
C PHE A 195 -10.81 -10.47 -2.90
N LEU A 196 -11.85 -11.04 -3.52
CA LEU A 196 -12.02 -12.48 -3.69
C LEU A 196 -11.83 -12.80 -5.17
N VAL A 197 -10.92 -13.72 -5.47
CA VAL A 197 -10.51 -14.03 -6.85
C VAL A 197 -10.71 -15.53 -7.11
N ASP A 198 -11.41 -15.89 -8.18
CA ASP A 198 -11.54 -17.29 -8.60
C ASP A 198 -10.19 -17.83 -9.04
N HIS A 199 -9.75 -18.93 -8.42
CA HIS A 199 -8.42 -19.48 -8.64
C HIS A 199 -8.21 -20.07 -10.03
N ARG A 200 -9.29 -20.39 -10.77
CA ARG A 200 -9.23 -21.03 -12.08
C ARG A 200 -9.26 -20.02 -13.22
N THR A 201 -10.11 -19.00 -13.11
CA THR A 201 -10.31 -17.98 -14.15
C THR A 201 -9.51 -16.71 -13.90
N GLY A 202 -9.09 -16.48 -12.65
CA GLY A 202 -8.43 -15.24 -12.23
C GLY A 202 -9.39 -14.07 -12.10
N ASP A 203 -10.68 -14.27 -12.23
CA ASP A 203 -11.66 -13.21 -12.12
C ASP A 203 -11.76 -12.69 -10.70
N ILE A 204 -11.70 -11.39 -10.53
CA ILE A 204 -12.02 -10.70 -9.28
C ILE A 204 -13.54 -10.77 -9.11
N VAL A 205 -14.01 -11.84 -8.48
CA VAL A 205 -15.44 -12.09 -8.31
C VAL A 205 -16.09 -11.17 -7.28
N TYR A 206 -15.27 -10.51 -6.44
CA TYR A 206 -15.70 -9.53 -5.46
C TYR A 206 -14.55 -8.60 -5.08
N SER A 207 -14.83 -7.30 -4.88
CA SER A 207 -13.98 -6.35 -4.15
C SER A 207 -14.84 -5.49 -3.23
N VAL A 208 -14.23 -4.82 -2.24
CA VAL A 208 -14.97 -3.88 -1.40
C VAL A 208 -15.09 -2.52 -2.08
N PHE A 209 -14.00 -1.90 -2.50
CA PHE A 209 -13.98 -0.50 -2.99
C PHE A 209 -14.62 -0.30 -4.36
N LYS A 210 -14.67 -1.34 -5.22
CA LYS A 210 -15.25 -1.23 -6.56
C LYS A 210 -14.52 -0.21 -7.43
N GLU A 211 -13.22 -0.42 -7.62
CA GLU A 211 -12.38 0.35 -8.55
C GLU A 211 -12.37 -0.30 -9.94
N LEU A 212 -11.52 0.17 -10.85
CA LEU A 212 -11.50 -0.30 -12.25
C LEU A 212 -11.08 -1.76 -12.42
N ASP A 213 -10.42 -2.34 -11.44
CA ASP A 213 -10.02 -3.76 -11.38
C ASP A 213 -11.18 -4.70 -11.05
N TYR A 214 -12.24 -4.17 -10.44
CA TYR A 214 -13.40 -4.97 -10.08
C TYR A 214 -13.99 -5.70 -11.28
N ALA A 215 -14.21 -6.99 -11.11
CA ALA A 215 -14.74 -7.91 -12.12
C ALA A 215 -13.81 -8.15 -13.33
N THR A 216 -12.51 -7.83 -13.24
CA THR A 216 -11.52 -8.16 -14.28
C THR A 216 -10.73 -9.42 -13.93
N SER A 217 -10.13 -10.08 -14.95
CA SER A 217 -9.28 -11.25 -14.74
C SER A 217 -7.82 -10.85 -14.41
N LEU A 218 -7.21 -11.53 -13.44
CA LEU A 218 -5.81 -11.42 -13.08
C LEU A 218 -4.89 -12.40 -13.85
N ILE A 219 -5.48 -13.17 -14.79
CA ILE A 219 -4.71 -14.04 -15.69
C ILE A 219 -4.45 -13.31 -17.01
N ASP A 220 -5.46 -12.74 -17.64
CA ASP A 220 -5.40 -12.15 -18.99
C ASP A 220 -6.00 -10.73 -19.10
N GLY A 221 -6.57 -10.21 -18.02
CA GLY A 221 -7.15 -8.88 -17.95
C GLY A 221 -6.09 -7.75 -17.79
N PRO A 222 -6.57 -6.49 -17.70
CA PRO A 222 -5.69 -5.30 -17.76
C PRO A 222 -4.71 -5.20 -16.58
N TYR A 223 -5.00 -5.85 -15.46
CA TYR A 223 -4.16 -5.79 -14.25
C TYR A 223 -3.35 -7.07 -14.00
N ALA A 224 -3.34 -8.02 -14.94
CA ALA A 224 -2.61 -9.30 -14.81
C ALA A 224 -1.11 -9.11 -14.54
N ASN A 225 -0.49 -8.06 -15.10
CA ASN A 225 0.94 -7.79 -14.94
C ASN A 225 1.26 -6.80 -13.81
N SER A 226 0.27 -6.29 -13.10
CA SER A 226 0.44 -5.39 -11.95
C SER A 226 0.73 -6.15 -10.64
N GLY A 227 0.92 -5.41 -9.54
CA GLY A 227 1.17 -5.98 -8.22
C GLY A 227 0.10 -6.99 -7.78
N ILE A 228 -1.20 -6.69 -8.00
CA ILE A 228 -2.30 -7.62 -7.65
C ILE A 228 -2.24 -8.91 -8.46
N GLY A 229 -1.93 -8.85 -9.77
CA GLY A 229 -1.76 -10.05 -10.61
C GLY A 229 -0.55 -10.88 -10.19
N GLN A 230 0.53 -10.25 -9.71
CA GLN A 230 1.69 -10.95 -9.16
C GLN A 230 1.33 -11.63 -7.82
N ALA A 231 0.61 -10.96 -6.93
CA ALA A 231 0.12 -11.52 -5.67
C ALA A 231 -0.77 -12.74 -5.92
N PHE A 232 -1.73 -12.61 -6.84
CA PHE A 232 -2.60 -13.70 -7.28
C PHE A 232 -1.79 -14.92 -7.73
N ARG A 233 -0.84 -14.74 -8.66
CA ARG A 233 -0.03 -15.86 -9.17
C ARG A 233 0.78 -16.55 -8.09
N LYS A 234 1.37 -15.78 -7.17
CA LYS A 234 2.13 -16.37 -6.03
C LYS A 234 1.23 -17.27 -5.18
N ALA A 235 0.05 -16.78 -4.78
CA ALA A 235 -0.88 -17.54 -3.94
C ALA A 235 -1.54 -18.69 -4.71
N ASN A 236 -1.85 -18.49 -5.99
CA ASN A 236 -2.48 -19.53 -6.82
C ASN A 236 -1.54 -20.72 -7.09
N ASN A 237 -0.24 -20.48 -7.23
CA ASN A 237 0.78 -21.51 -7.45
C ASN A 237 1.26 -22.15 -6.14
N ALA A 238 0.84 -21.66 -4.98
CA ALA A 238 1.25 -22.23 -3.71
C ALA A 238 0.50 -23.53 -3.41
N ASP A 239 1.22 -24.51 -2.90
CA ASP A 239 0.67 -25.81 -2.48
C ASP A 239 0.28 -25.81 -0.99
N SER A 240 0.80 -24.86 -0.20
CA SER A 240 0.51 -24.73 1.23
C SER A 240 -0.77 -23.95 1.48
N THR A 241 -1.59 -24.44 2.40
CA THR A 241 -2.78 -23.73 2.91
C THR A 241 -2.40 -22.48 3.68
N ASP A 242 -1.23 -22.47 4.32
CA ASP A 242 -0.74 -21.38 5.17
C ASP A 242 0.11 -20.36 4.38
N PHE A 243 0.11 -20.46 3.04
CA PHE A 243 0.87 -19.55 2.21
C PHE A 243 0.33 -18.13 2.33
N THR A 244 1.20 -17.17 2.57
CA THR A 244 0.96 -15.73 2.38
C THR A 244 2.05 -15.15 1.48
N GLY A 245 1.66 -14.35 0.51
CA GLY A 245 2.59 -13.76 -0.45
C GLY A 245 2.40 -12.26 -0.56
N LEU A 246 3.42 -11.49 -0.17
CA LEU A 246 3.46 -10.05 -0.31
C LEU A 246 4.10 -9.64 -1.64
N THR A 247 3.60 -8.55 -2.25
CA THR A 247 4.26 -7.84 -3.36
C THR A 247 4.89 -6.55 -2.87
N ASP A 248 5.91 -6.08 -3.58
CA ASP A 248 6.50 -4.76 -3.32
C ASP A 248 5.54 -3.65 -3.71
N PHE A 249 5.71 -2.45 -3.15
CA PHE A 249 4.95 -1.26 -3.53
C PHE A 249 5.31 -0.84 -4.96
N ALA A 250 4.29 -0.63 -5.77
CA ALA A 250 4.42 -0.15 -7.15
C ALA A 250 3.22 0.72 -7.52
N PRO A 251 3.35 1.63 -8.51
CA PRO A 251 2.22 2.41 -9.01
C PRO A 251 1.08 1.49 -9.46
N TYR A 252 -0.14 1.81 -9.04
CA TYR A 252 -1.34 1.02 -9.33
C TYR A 252 -2.43 1.88 -9.94
N VAL A 253 -2.78 1.58 -11.18
CA VAL A 253 -3.71 2.41 -11.98
C VAL A 253 -5.08 2.57 -11.32
N PRO A 254 -5.77 1.52 -10.81
CA PRO A 254 -7.05 1.71 -10.14
C PRO A 254 -6.98 2.67 -8.95
N SER A 255 -5.87 2.71 -8.24
CA SER A 255 -5.62 3.67 -7.15
C SER A 255 -4.91 4.94 -7.63
N TYR A 256 -5.17 5.38 -8.86
CA TYR A 256 -4.63 6.62 -9.47
C TYR A 256 -3.10 6.71 -9.51
N ASN A 257 -2.42 5.60 -9.75
CA ASN A 257 -0.96 5.46 -9.66
C ASN A 257 -0.36 5.67 -8.25
N ALA A 258 -1.17 5.76 -7.21
CA ALA A 258 -0.64 5.68 -5.86
C ALA A 258 0.09 4.34 -5.65
N PRO A 259 1.19 4.33 -4.88
CA PRO A 259 1.89 3.09 -4.57
C PRO A 259 0.95 2.10 -3.86
N ALA A 260 0.85 0.88 -4.39
CA ALA A 260 0.05 -0.19 -3.80
C ALA A 260 0.89 -1.46 -3.65
N SER A 261 0.69 -2.15 -2.56
CA SER A 261 1.24 -3.47 -2.26
C SER A 261 0.08 -4.40 -1.90
N PHE A 262 0.21 -5.67 -2.22
CA PHE A 262 -0.84 -6.66 -2.06
C PHE A 262 -0.31 -7.86 -1.31
N ILE A 263 -1.12 -8.35 -0.36
CA ILE A 263 -0.88 -9.63 0.28
C ILE A 263 -1.96 -10.61 -0.16
N ALA A 264 -1.56 -11.80 -0.59
CA ALA A 264 -2.46 -12.82 -1.11
C ALA A 264 -2.28 -14.15 -0.39
N THR A 265 -3.38 -14.84 -0.16
CA THR A 265 -3.42 -16.17 0.47
C THR A 265 -4.51 -17.01 -0.19
N PRO A 266 -4.30 -18.34 -0.38
CA PRO A 266 -5.33 -19.21 -0.93
C PRO A 266 -6.47 -19.42 0.07
N ILE A 267 -7.68 -19.56 -0.47
CA ILE A 267 -8.89 -19.92 0.29
C ILE A 267 -9.17 -21.40 0.00
N TYR A 268 -9.33 -22.17 1.07
CA TYR A 268 -9.68 -23.58 0.98
C TYR A 268 -11.04 -23.87 1.63
N ASP A 269 -11.87 -24.66 0.93
CA ASP A 269 -13.00 -25.36 1.53
C ASP A 269 -12.53 -26.79 1.82
N LYS A 270 -12.24 -27.07 3.10
CA LYS A 270 -11.57 -28.30 3.54
C LYS A 270 -10.22 -28.46 2.82
N ASN A 271 -10.12 -29.41 1.89
CA ASN A 271 -8.89 -29.70 1.15
C ASN A 271 -8.93 -29.20 -0.31
N THR A 272 -9.95 -28.44 -0.68
CA THR A 272 -10.12 -27.96 -2.06
C THR A 272 -9.86 -26.46 -2.10
N LYS A 273 -8.90 -26.02 -2.91
CA LYS A 273 -8.71 -24.58 -3.18
C LYS A 273 -9.92 -24.06 -3.93
N VAL A 274 -10.59 -23.06 -3.39
CA VAL A 274 -11.81 -22.46 -3.98
C VAL A 274 -11.57 -21.05 -4.51
N GLY A 275 -10.54 -20.38 -4.04
CA GLY A 275 -10.20 -19.03 -4.48
C GLY A 275 -8.94 -18.49 -3.84
N ILE A 276 -8.70 -17.21 -4.06
CA ILE A 276 -7.59 -16.44 -3.46
C ILE A 276 -8.19 -15.21 -2.79
N LEU A 277 -7.83 -14.99 -1.53
CA LEU A 277 -8.04 -13.73 -0.83
C LEU A 277 -6.86 -12.82 -1.11
N ILE A 278 -7.13 -11.57 -1.50
CA ILE A 278 -6.10 -10.54 -1.65
C ILE A 278 -6.53 -9.32 -0.83
N LEU A 279 -5.60 -8.77 -0.05
CA LEU A 279 -5.77 -7.52 0.67
C LEU A 279 -4.79 -6.49 0.10
N GLN A 280 -5.29 -5.28 -0.19
CA GLN A 280 -4.44 -4.15 -0.55
C GLN A 280 -3.97 -3.46 0.72
N MET A 281 -2.65 -3.34 0.86
CA MET A 281 -2.00 -2.84 2.06
C MET A 281 -2.16 -1.32 2.21
N PRO A 282 -2.36 -0.82 3.44
CA PRO A 282 -2.35 0.61 3.71
C PRO A 282 -0.91 1.14 3.79
N ILE A 283 -0.51 1.98 2.85
CA ILE A 283 0.80 2.64 2.90
C ILE A 283 0.90 3.62 4.08
N ASP A 284 -0.23 4.20 4.50
CA ASP A 284 -0.27 5.19 5.58
C ASP A 284 0.22 4.62 6.92
N ASN A 285 -0.06 3.35 7.20
CA ASN A 285 0.44 2.70 8.42
C ASN A 285 1.97 2.50 8.37
N ILE A 286 2.52 2.18 7.20
CA ILE A 286 3.97 2.10 7.02
C ILE A 286 4.60 3.49 7.18
N ASN A 287 4.02 4.50 6.55
CA ASN A 287 4.46 5.89 6.70
C ASN A 287 4.37 6.36 8.16
N ALA A 288 3.33 5.99 8.89
CA ALA A 288 3.19 6.31 10.31
C ALA A 288 4.35 5.72 11.15
N VAL A 289 4.70 4.45 10.90
CA VAL A 289 5.88 3.82 11.55
C VAL A 289 7.17 4.53 11.13
N MET A 290 7.38 4.76 9.82
CA MET A 290 8.60 5.38 9.29
C MET A 290 8.80 6.80 9.78
N THR A 291 7.74 7.56 10.01
CA THR A 291 7.78 8.94 10.49
C THR A 291 7.57 9.06 12.01
N HIS A 292 7.49 7.94 12.74
CA HIS A 292 7.12 7.93 14.16
C HIS A 292 5.85 8.75 14.44
N ASN A 293 4.81 8.57 13.61
CA ASN A 293 3.57 9.36 13.62
C ASN A 293 3.81 10.87 13.42
N GLN A 294 4.78 11.24 12.56
CA GLN A 294 5.23 12.62 12.31
C GLN A 294 5.94 13.26 13.52
N ASP A 295 6.39 12.47 14.49
CA ASP A 295 7.11 12.93 15.67
C ASP A 295 8.61 12.59 15.65
N TRP A 296 9.24 12.68 14.46
CA TRP A 296 10.66 12.33 14.25
C TRP A 296 11.62 13.13 15.13
N LYS A 297 11.27 14.38 15.48
CA LYS A 297 12.11 15.23 16.32
C LYS A 297 12.29 14.65 17.72
N ASN A 298 11.21 14.18 18.34
CA ASN A 298 11.25 13.57 19.68
C ASN A 298 11.74 12.12 19.66
N SER A 299 11.76 11.49 18.48
CA SER A 299 12.27 10.13 18.29
C SER A 299 13.79 10.06 18.13
N GLY A 300 14.50 11.18 18.26
CA GLY A 300 15.95 11.23 18.18
C GLY A 300 16.53 11.53 16.80
N LEU A 301 15.67 11.76 15.79
CA LEU A 301 16.10 12.16 14.43
C LEU A 301 16.42 13.67 14.33
N GLY A 302 16.08 14.46 15.35
CA GLY A 302 16.33 15.90 15.36
C GLY A 302 15.45 16.68 14.40
N ASP A 303 15.94 17.84 13.95
CA ASP A 303 15.16 18.76 13.10
C ASP A 303 15.19 18.37 11.59
N SER A 304 16.14 17.56 11.15
CA SER A 304 16.41 17.25 9.73
C SER A 304 16.60 15.76 9.44
N GLY A 305 16.47 14.90 10.46
CA GLY A 305 16.62 13.48 10.26
C GLY A 305 15.37 12.86 9.62
N GLU A 306 15.58 11.91 8.73
CA GLU A 306 14.54 11.18 8.03
C GLU A 306 14.83 9.69 8.07
N SER A 307 13.78 8.86 8.04
CA SER A 307 13.87 7.44 7.75
C SER A 307 12.95 7.10 6.58
N TYR A 308 13.40 6.23 5.70
CA TYR A 308 12.63 5.80 4.54
C TYR A 308 12.91 4.34 4.19
N LEU A 309 11.91 3.70 3.60
CA LEU A 309 12.01 2.34 3.10
C LEU A 309 12.58 2.35 1.68
N VAL A 310 13.52 1.46 1.40
CA VAL A 310 14.16 1.31 0.08
C VAL A 310 13.92 -0.08 -0.45
N GLY A 311 13.43 -0.19 -1.67
CA GLY A 311 13.25 -1.45 -2.37
C GLY A 311 14.57 -2.05 -2.86
N ALA A 312 14.52 -3.29 -3.34
CA ALA A 312 15.69 -3.99 -3.90
C ALA A 312 16.25 -3.31 -5.17
N ASP A 313 15.47 -2.47 -5.81
CA ASP A 313 15.83 -1.63 -6.96
C ASP A 313 16.43 -0.27 -6.57
N PHE A 314 16.69 -0.06 -5.28
CA PHE A 314 17.21 1.20 -4.70
C PHE A 314 16.29 2.40 -4.85
N THR A 315 15.02 2.22 -5.09
CA THR A 315 14.03 3.30 -5.08
C THR A 315 13.25 3.34 -3.76
N MET A 316 12.83 4.55 -3.37
CA MET A 316 12.06 4.77 -2.14
C MET A 316 10.67 4.13 -2.23
N ARG A 317 10.17 3.62 -1.08
CA ARG A 317 8.84 3.02 -0.93
C ARG A 317 7.96 3.79 0.06
N SER A 318 8.55 4.65 0.85
CA SER A 318 7.85 5.53 1.82
C SER A 318 8.51 6.90 1.84
#